data_723a89edde4f0c5bfb8ff701ea14114c
#
_entry.id   723a89edde4f0c5bfb8ff701ea14114c
#
_cell.length_a   1.000
_cell.length_b   1.000
_cell.length_c   1.000
_cell.angle_alpha   90.00
_cell.angle_beta   90.00
_cell.angle_gamma   90.00
#
_symmetry.space_group_name_H-M   'P 1'
#
loop_
_entity.id
_entity.type
_entity.pdbx_description
1 polymer ?
#
loop_
_entity_poly.entity_id
_entity_poly.type
_entity_poly.pdbx_seq_one_letter_code
_entity_poly.pdbx_strand_id
1 'polypeptide(L)'
;MTIETNITNRRELASALAEYLNTRAVYLGPPTFAYQIGDIHLSREGILSGNDLDGIFPFLEMQGIVTAQPKMIQEPAGSTASGIQIPLEGYTPVNLRNLFSMLYSKQWLIRKACCMPALHIPESAVNSMPTDTLESAVQIRHDLKAAGALTGIDITCEQITFSVDADADLEAVQIFLQHVVQSAKAATRVFPVYHPQENEKYIMHGWLIRLGLSGADHKELRKSLMSNLRGNCAFRTATDAQAHRDKYAQLRREQRKAGEEHGA
;
A
#
# COMPACT_ATOMS: atom_id res chain seq x y z
N MET A 1 7.25 -16.37 -2.98
CA MET A 1 6.70 -17.49 -3.75
C MET A 1 5.68 -18.22 -2.91
N THR A 2 4.61 -18.80 -3.48
CA THR A 2 3.62 -19.58 -2.73
C THR A 2 3.27 -20.86 -3.49
N ILE A 3 3.04 -21.94 -2.76
CA ILE A 3 2.62 -23.24 -3.30
C ILE A 3 1.34 -23.64 -2.57
N GLU A 4 0.27 -23.92 -3.31
CA GLU A 4 -0.95 -24.50 -2.75
C GLU A 4 -0.79 -26.01 -2.65
N THR A 5 -1.09 -26.57 -1.49
CA THR A 5 -1.03 -28.01 -1.27
C THR A 5 -2.45 -28.59 -1.15
N ASN A 6 -2.63 -29.81 -1.64
CA ASN A 6 -3.91 -30.54 -1.54
C ASN A 6 -4.03 -31.37 -0.25
N ILE A 7 -3.19 -31.09 0.75
CA ILE A 7 -3.06 -31.94 1.92
C ILE A 7 -4.15 -31.68 2.95
N THR A 8 -4.71 -32.76 3.52
CA THR A 8 -5.70 -32.71 4.59
C THR A 8 -5.04 -32.62 5.98
N ASN A 9 -3.84 -33.17 6.13
CA ASN A 9 -3.10 -33.21 7.41
C ASN A 9 -1.86 -32.32 7.39
N ARG A 10 -2.03 -31.03 7.74
CA ARG A 10 -0.96 -30.04 7.77
C ARG A 10 0.17 -30.35 8.75
N ARG A 11 -0.12 -31.09 9.83
CA ARG A 11 0.89 -31.44 10.81
C ARG A 11 1.90 -32.45 10.22
N GLU A 12 1.41 -33.40 9.45
CA GLU A 12 2.26 -34.36 8.76
C GLU A 12 3.13 -33.67 7.72
N LEU A 13 2.57 -32.77 6.93
CA LEU A 13 3.32 -31.97 5.97
C LEU A 13 4.41 -31.13 6.65
N ALA A 14 4.05 -30.45 7.74
CA ALA A 14 5.02 -29.63 8.49
C ALA A 14 6.17 -30.47 9.07
N SER A 15 5.89 -31.70 9.54
CA SER A 15 6.91 -32.62 10.05
C SER A 15 7.79 -33.17 8.92
N ALA A 16 7.21 -33.57 7.80
CA ALA A 16 7.95 -34.10 6.65
C ALA A 16 8.85 -33.02 6.01
N LEU A 17 8.37 -31.78 5.89
CA LEU A 17 9.19 -30.65 5.43
C LEU A 17 10.30 -30.28 6.40
N ALA A 18 10.03 -30.35 7.71
CA ALA A 18 11.04 -30.10 8.73
C ALA A 18 12.17 -31.13 8.68
N GLU A 19 11.84 -32.39 8.44
CA GLU A 19 12.80 -33.45 8.26
C GLU A 19 13.60 -33.29 6.96
N TYR A 20 12.94 -33.00 5.85
CA TYR A 20 13.59 -32.77 4.55
C TYR A 20 14.56 -31.59 4.58
N LEU A 21 14.17 -30.50 5.22
CA LEU A 21 15.00 -29.28 5.34
C LEU A 21 15.97 -29.31 6.53
N ASN A 22 16.01 -30.42 7.27
CA ASN A 22 16.82 -30.56 8.49
C ASN A 22 16.63 -29.39 9.49
N THR A 23 15.38 -28.98 9.69
CA THR A 23 14.97 -27.86 10.55
C THR A 23 13.84 -28.28 11.49
N ARG A 24 13.27 -27.35 12.25
CA ARG A 24 12.15 -27.63 13.15
C ARG A 24 10.86 -26.99 12.65
N ALA A 25 9.75 -27.73 12.70
CA ALA A 25 8.44 -27.14 12.52
C ALA A 25 7.92 -26.57 13.85
N VAL A 26 7.58 -25.29 13.87
CA VAL A 26 7.02 -24.59 15.03
C VAL A 26 5.58 -24.21 14.74
N TYR A 27 4.65 -24.63 15.58
CA TYR A 27 3.26 -24.20 15.48
C TYR A 27 3.08 -22.84 16.13
N LEU A 28 2.58 -21.85 15.38
CA LEU A 28 2.47 -20.46 15.83
C LEU A 28 1.20 -20.15 16.64
N GLY A 29 0.22 -21.08 16.68
CA GLY A 29 -1.01 -20.90 17.44
C GLY A 29 -1.92 -19.77 16.94
N PRO A 30 -2.93 -19.38 17.76
CA PRO A 30 -3.79 -18.25 17.44
C PRO A 30 -3.01 -16.92 17.39
N PRO A 31 -3.34 -15.98 16.49
CA PRO A 31 -4.48 -15.99 15.55
C PRO A 31 -4.19 -16.68 14.21
N THR A 32 -2.95 -16.97 13.87
CA THR A 32 -2.55 -17.44 12.52
C THR A 32 -2.80 -18.91 12.27
N PHE A 33 -2.69 -19.77 13.32
CA PHE A 33 -2.78 -21.22 13.22
C PHE A 33 -1.84 -21.83 12.17
N ALA A 34 -0.74 -21.14 11.85
CA ALA A 34 0.26 -21.51 10.85
C ALA A 34 1.38 -22.34 11.48
N TYR A 35 2.13 -23.06 10.64
CA TYR A 35 3.42 -23.66 11.01
C TYR A 35 4.54 -22.85 10.36
N GLN A 36 5.60 -22.60 11.11
CA GLN A 36 6.86 -22.07 10.62
C GLN A 36 7.89 -23.20 10.55
N ILE A 37 8.53 -23.36 9.39
CA ILE A 37 9.49 -24.42 9.11
C ILE A 37 10.74 -23.74 8.50
N GLY A 38 11.68 -23.32 9.35
CA GLY A 38 12.76 -22.42 8.91
C GLY A 38 12.21 -21.12 8.35
N ASP A 39 12.51 -20.82 7.08
CA ASP A 39 12.04 -19.62 6.39
C ASP A 39 10.71 -19.82 5.62
N ILE A 40 10.08 -20.99 5.80
CA ILE A 40 8.83 -21.36 5.13
C ILE A 40 7.67 -21.30 6.13
N HIS A 41 6.57 -20.70 5.68
CA HIS A 41 5.31 -20.66 6.41
C HIS A 41 4.26 -21.56 5.74
N LEU A 42 3.63 -22.43 6.51
CA LEU A 42 2.46 -23.21 6.09
C LEU A 42 1.21 -22.63 6.73
N SER A 43 0.35 -22.05 5.94
CA SER A 43 -0.89 -21.39 6.38
C SER A 43 -1.95 -22.40 6.87
N ARG A 44 -3.03 -21.86 7.46
CA ARG A 44 -4.19 -22.64 7.87
C ARG A 44 -4.88 -23.33 6.69
N GLU A 45 -4.85 -22.72 5.52
CA GLU A 45 -5.46 -23.18 4.27
C GLU A 45 -4.59 -24.19 3.52
N GLY A 46 -3.39 -24.51 4.03
CA GLY A 46 -2.46 -25.43 3.37
C GLY A 46 -1.58 -24.78 2.31
N ILE A 47 -1.41 -23.44 2.38
CA ILE A 47 -0.54 -22.71 1.46
C ILE A 47 0.86 -22.60 2.08
N LEU A 48 1.87 -23.04 1.35
CA LEU A 48 3.28 -22.82 1.68
C LEU A 48 3.74 -21.47 1.10
N SER A 49 4.40 -20.65 1.90
CA SER A 49 4.98 -19.38 1.50
C SER A 49 6.40 -19.24 2.03
N GLY A 50 7.32 -18.73 1.21
CA GLY A 50 8.74 -18.54 1.56
C GLY A 50 9.56 -18.08 0.39
N ASN A 51 10.86 -17.81 0.65
CA ASN A 51 11.76 -17.27 -0.37
C ASN A 51 12.38 -18.37 -1.26
N ASP A 52 12.57 -19.57 -0.74
CA ASP A 52 13.20 -20.69 -1.47
C ASP A 52 12.26 -21.92 -1.47
N LEU A 53 11.18 -21.83 -2.22
CA LEU A 53 10.23 -22.93 -2.42
C LEU A 53 10.60 -23.83 -3.59
N ASP A 54 11.50 -23.40 -4.47
CA ASP A 54 11.97 -24.18 -5.62
C ASP A 54 12.70 -25.45 -5.15
N GLY A 55 13.48 -25.34 -4.09
CA GLY A 55 14.22 -26.46 -3.51
C GLY A 55 13.35 -27.55 -2.89
N ILE A 56 12.11 -27.24 -2.48
CA ILE A 56 11.20 -28.22 -1.89
C ILE A 56 10.17 -28.77 -2.88
N PHE A 57 10.02 -28.17 -4.04
CA PHE A 57 9.02 -28.59 -5.01
C PHE A 57 9.18 -30.06 -5.46
N PRO A 58 10.38 -30.56 -5.81
CA PRO A 58 10.58 -31.96 -6.17
C PRO A 58 10.16 -32.92 -5.05
N PHE A 59 10.36 -32.53 -3.79
CA PHE A 59 9.95 -33.33 -2.63
C PHE A 59 8.41 -33.39 -2.52
N LEU A 60 7.73 -32.26 -2.68
CA LEU A 60 6.26 -32.19 -2.62
C LEU A 60 5.59 -32.95 -3.76
N GLU A 61 6.19 -32.91 -4.97
CA GLU A 61 5.72 -33.65 -6.13
C GLU A 61 5.89 -35.17 -5.92
N MET A 62 7.04 -35.60 -5.42
CA MET A 62 7.30 -37.01 -5.12
C MET A 62 6.35 -37.57 -4.06
N GLN A 63 5.90 -36.75 -3.11
CA GLN A 63 4.91 -37.10 -2.10
C GLN A 63 3.46 -37.02 -2.58
N GLY A 64 3.22 -36.59 -3.82
CA GLY A 64 1.89 -36.42 -4.38
C GLY A 64 1.06 -35.30 -3.73
N ILE A 65 1.73 -34.36 -3.06
CA ILE A 65 1.11 -33.28 -2.28
C ILE A 65 0.78 -32.07 -3.16
N VAL A 66 1.47 -31.95 -4.31
CA VAL A 66 1.27 -30.88 -5.29
C VAL A 66 0.98 -31.48 -6.65
N THR A 67 -0.15 -31.13 -7.23
CA THR A 67 -0.59 -31.60 -8.54
C THR A 67 -0.31 -30.62 -9.68
N ALA A 68 0.19 -29.42 -9.37
CA ALA A 68 0.52 -28.37 -10.33
C ALA A 68 1.91 -27.82 -10.04
N GLN A 69 2.64 -27.48 -11.11
CA GLN A 69 3.90 -26.74 -10.99
C GLN A 69 3.74 -25.53 -10.07
N PRO A 70 4.79 -25.17 -9.29
CA PRO A 70 4.73 -23.97 -8.47
C PRO A 70 4.23 -22.85 -9.36
N LYS A 71 3.07 -22.30 -9.01
CA LYS A 71 2.73 -21.00 -9.54
C LYS A 71 3.83 -20.09 -9.01
N MET A 72 4.86 -19.86 -9.85
CA MET A 72 5.48 -18.56 -9.77
C MET A 72 4.29 -17.62 -9.68
N ILE A 73 4.21 -16.80 -8.64
CA ILE A 73 3.43 -15.59 -8.77
C ILE A 73 4.18 -14.80 -9.85
N GLN A 74 3.95 -15.17 -11.08
CA GLN A 74 3.65 -14.17 -12.09
C GLN A 74 2.54 -13.39 -11.42
N GLU A 75 2.78 -12.12 -11.19
CA GLU A 75 1.71 -11.14 -10.92
C GLU A 75 0.47 -11.64 -11.64
N PRO A 76 -0.70 -11.75 -10.99
CA PRO A 76 -1.82 -12.41 -11.61
C PRO A 76 -1.99 -11.82 -13.00
N ALA A 77 -1.61 -12.59 -14.02
CA ALA A 77 -1.88 -12.29 -15.40
C ALA A 77 -3.38 -12.52 -15.57
N GLY A 78 -4.12 -11.49 -15.17
CA GLY A 78 -5.58 -11.53 -15.07
C GLY A 78 -6.17 -10.34 -14.34
N SER A 79 -5.42 -9.63 -13.49
CA SER A 79 -5.69 -8.22 -13.20
C SER A 79 -5.06 -7.45 -14.37
N THR A 80 -5.85 -6.81 -15.19
CA THR A 80 -5.40 -5.80 -16.14
C THR A 80 -4.93 -4.61 -15.32
N ALA A 81 -3.75 -4.74 -14.68
CA ALA A 81 -3.12 -3.64 -14.00
C ALA A 81 -2.83 -2.58 -15.05
N SER A 82 -3.59 -1.51 -15.04
CA SER A 82 -3.36 -0.37 -15.91
C SER A 82 -2.13 0.37 -15.42
N GLY A 83 -1.12 0.52 -16.28
CA GLY A 83 0.05 1.33 -15.99
C GLY A 83 -0.25 2.81 -16.21
N ILE A 84 -0.30 3.62 -15.16
CA ILE A 84 -0.37 5.08 -15.29
C ILE A 84 1.04 5.61 -15.43
N GLN A 85 1.35 6.20 -16.59
CA GLN A 85 2.64 6.81 -16.91
C GLN A 85 2.59 8.31 -16.70
N ILE A 86 3.57 8.84 -15.99
CA ILE A 86 3.70 10.29 -15.75
C ILE A 86 5.12 10.73 -16.14
N PRO A 87 5.26 11.73 -17.03
CA PRO A 87 6.57 12.20 -17.45
C PRO A 87 7.32 12.89 -16.31
N LEU A 88 8.64 12.66 -16.26
CA LEU A 88 9.58 13.27 -15.32
C LEU A 88 10.42 14.37 -15.99
N GLU A 89 9.82 15.10 -16.91
CA GLU A 89 10.52 16.14 -17.67
C GLU A 89 11.17 17.19 -16.73
N GLY A 90 12.46 17.43 -16.94
CA GLY A 90 13.25 18.37 -16.14
C GLY A 90 13.40 17.99 -14.67
N TYR A 91 13.29 16.69 -14.33
CA TYR A 91 13.57 16.20 -13.00
C TYR A 91 15.07 16.17 -12.72
N THR A 92 15.42 16.52 -11.49
CA THR A 92 16.77 16.38 -10.94
C THR A 92 16.81 15.22 -9.94
N PRO A 93 18.00 14.72 -9.53
CA PRO A 93 18.11 13.74 -8.46
C PRO A 93 17.40 14.15 -7.16
N VAL A 94 17.46 15.46 -6.84
CA VAL A 94 16.79 16.04 -5.66
C VAL A 94 15.26 15.96 -5.80
N ASN A 95 14.70 16.26 -6.96
CA ASN A 95 13.27 16.14 -7.20
C ASN A 95 12.82 14.69 -7.10
N LEU A 96 13.61 13.75 -7.64
CA LEU A 96 13.32 12.33 -7.55
C LEU A 96 13.34 11.86 -6.08
N ARG A 97 14.32 12.29 -5.29
CA ARG A 97 14.36 12.01 -3.85
C ARG A 97 13.12 12.56 -3.14
N ASN A 98 12.70 13.78 -3.46
CA ASN A 98 11.52 14.40 -2.89
C ASN A 98 10.25 13.58 -3.23
N LEU A 99 10.14 13.11 -4.48
CA LEU A 99 9.04 12.26 -4.93
C LEU A 99 9.00 10.95 -4.12
N PHE A 100 10.11 10.22 -4.04
CA PHE A 100 10.16 8.98 -3.28
C PHE A 100 9.92 9.19 -1.78
N SER A 101 10.42 10.29 -1.20
CA SER A 101 10.15 10.67 0.19
C SER A 101 8.66 10.94 0.43
N MET A 102 8.00 11.61 -0.52
CA MET A 102 6.56 11.90 -0.45
C MET A 102 5.73 10.63 -0.59
N LEU A 103 6.05 9.78 -1.58
CA LEU A 103 5.39 8.51 -1.81
C LEU A 103 5.58 7.56 -0.63
N TYR A 104 6.82 7.38 -0.12
CA TYR A 104 7.13 6.58 1.07
C TYR A 104 6.29 7.00 2.28
N SER A 105 6.26 8.31 2.55
CA SER A 105 5.53 8.85 3.71
C SER A 105 4.02 8.57 3.65
N LYS A 106 3.44 8.42 2.46
CA LYS A 106 2.00 8.30 2.21
C LYS A 106 1.59 6.99 1.53
N GLN A 107 2.52 6.05 1.28
CA GLN A 107 2.21 4.81 0.56
C GLN A 107 1.04 4.03 1.18
N TRP A 108 0.92 4.00 2.50
CA TRP A 108 -0.20 3.36 3.20
C TRP A 108 -1.56 3.95 2.82
N LEU A 109 -1.60 5.24 2.51
CA LEU A 109 -2.80 5.98 2.10
C LEU A 109 -3.05 5.83 0.60
N ILE A 110 -1.98 5.97 -0.22
CA ILE A 110 -2.03 5.82 -1.68
C ILE A 110 -2.52 4.42 -2.07
N ARG A 111 -2.01 3.37 -1.41
CA ARG A 111 -2.42 1.98 -1.67
C ARG A 111 -3.93 1.79 -1.63
N LYS A 112 -4.60 2.43 -0.67
CA LYS A 112 -6.06 2.33 -0.51
C LYS A 112 -6.81 3.31 -1.42
N ALA A 113 -6.38 4.57 -1.45
CA ALA A 113 -7.04 5.63 -2.20
C ALA A 113 -7.01 5.40 -3.71
N CYS A 114 -5.90 4.86 -4.22
CA CYS A 114 -5.64 4.67 -5.64
C CYS A 114 -5.75 3.20 -6.09
N CYS A 115 -6.24 2.29 -5.24
CA CYS A 115 -6.30 0.85 -5.53
C CYS A 115 -4.96 0.32 -6.07
N MET A 116 -3.87 0.57 -5.32
CA MET A 116 -2.50 0.16 -5.64
C MET A 116 -1.94 -0.79 -4.56
N PRO A 117 -2.49 -1.98 -4.37
CA PRO A 117 -2.09 -2.88 -3.29
C PRO A 117 -0.64 -3.34 -3.40
N ALA A 118 -0.12 -3.43 -4.62
CA ALA A 118 1.27 -3.80 -4.90
C ALA A 118 2.29 -2.70 -4.57
N LEU A 119 1.86 -1.45 -4.33
CA LEU A 119 2.77 -0.34 -4.05
C LEU A 119 3.53 -0.58 -2.74
N HIS A 120 4.83 -0.77 -2.84
CA HIS A 120 5.73 -0.82 -1.67
C HIS A 120 7.04 -0.10 -1.97
N ILE A 121 7.35 0.89 -1.15
CA ILE A 121 8.58 1.67 -1.22
C ILE A 121 9.32 1.44 0.09
N PRO A 122 10.47 0.77 0.08
CA PRO A 122 11.26 0.56 1.28
C PRO A 122 11.97 1.84 1.73
N GLU A 123 12.33 1.93 2.99
CA GLU A 123 13.07 3.07 3.54
C GLU A 123 14.44 3.24 2.85
N SER A 124 15.07 2.15 2.46
CA SER A 124 16.32 2.16 1.69
C SER A 124 16.20 2.91 0.36
N ALA A 125 15.05 2.87 -0.30
CA ALA A 125 14.81 3.61 -1.54
C ALA A 125 14.84 5.14 -1.36
N VAL A 126 14.66 5.62 -0.15
CA VAL A 126 14.69 7.04 0.20
C VAL A 126 16.05 7.47 0.76
N ASN A 127 16.66 6.63 1.60
CA ASN A 127 17.92 6.95 2.29
C ASN A 127 19.16 6.75 1.41
N SER A 128 19.09 5.84 0.43
CA SER A 128 20.21 5.46 -0.45
C SER A 128 20.31 6.30 -1.72
N MET A 129 19.78 7.52 -1.74
CA MET A 129 19.80 8.35 -2.96
C MET A 129 21.15 9.01 -3.19
N PRO A 130 21.89 8.65 -4.24
CA PRO A 130 22.92 9.52 -4.76
C PRO A 130 22.26 10.81 -5.28
N THR A 131 22.93 11.93 -5.01
CA THR A 131 22.49 13.26 -5.46
C THR A 131 23.23 13.71 -6.72
N ASP A 132 24.09 12.84 -7.29
CA ASP A 132 25.03 13.23 -8.34
C ASP A 132 24.36 13.30 -9.73
N THR A 133 23.72 12.22 -10.15
CA THR A 133 23.04 12.15 -11.45
C THR A 133 21.67 11.49 -11.36
N LEU A 134 20.78 11.83 -12.30
CA LEU A 134 19.45 11.22 -12.37
C LEU A 134 19.54 9.72 -12.74
N GLU A 135 20.48 9.38 -13.61
CA GLU A 135 20.74 7.99 -14.04
C GLU A 135 21.14 7.12 -12.86
N SER A 136 22.05 7.59 -12.01
CA SER A 136 22.46 6.86 -10.78
C SER A 136 21.29 6.70 -9.83
N ALA A 137 20.47 7.74 -9.68
CA ALA A 137 19.29 7.68 -8.84
C ALA A 137 18.25 6.69 -9.38
N VAL A 138 18.05 6.58 -10.68
CA VAL A 138 17.17 5.60 -11.34
C VAL A 138 17.74 4.19 -11.20
N GLN A 139 19.05 4.02 -11.42
CA GLN A 139 19.69 2.71 -11.33
C GLN A 139 19.49 2.04 -9.97
N ILE A 140 19.65 2.78 -8.88
CA ILE A 140 19.39 2.25 -7.51
C ILE A 140 17.97 1.71 -7.38
N ARG A 141 16.99 2.33 -8.02
CA ARG A 141 15.60 1.85 -7.96
C ARG A 141 15.39 0.61 -8.81
N HIS A 142 16.05 0.51 -9.93
CA HIS A 142 16.08 -0.74 -10.70
C HIS A 142 16.68 -1.89 -9.88
N ASP A 143 17.77 -1.64 -9.15
CA ASP A 143 18.40 -2.64 -8.29
C ASP A 143 17.47 -3.07 -7.15
N LEU A 144 16.77 -2.11 -6.51
CA LEU A 144 15.77 -2.40 -5.47
C LEU A 144 14.56 -3.15 -6.03
N LYS A 145 14.14 -2.84 -7.25
CA LYS A 145 13.07 -3.56 -7.94
C LYS A 145 13.49 -4.98 -8.29
N ALA A 146 14.69 -5.16 -8.83
CA ALA A 146 15.26 -6.48 -9.14
C ALA A 146 15.40 -7.36 -7.88
N ALA A 147 15.71 -6.74 -6.73
CA ALA A 147 15.73 -7.40 -5.43
C ALA A 147 14.33 -7.65 -4.82
N GLY A 148 13.25 -7.26 -5.50
CA GLY A 148 11.88 -7.38 -4.99
C GLY A 148 11.52 -6.46 -3.82
N ALA A 149 12.41 -5.52 -3.46
CA ALA A 149 12.20 -4.60 -2.35
C ALA A 149 11.32 -3.40 -2.74
N LEU A 150 11.34 -2.96 -4.00
CA LEU A 150 10.50 -1.89 -4.56
C LEU A 150 9.47 -2.52 -5.51
N THR A 151 8.20 -2.35 -5.21
CA THR A 151 7.11 -2.91 -6.04
C THR A 151 6.02 -1.90 -6.37
N GLY A 152 5.22 -2.17 -7.42
CA GLY A 152 4.11 -1.31 -7.84
C GLY A 152 4.50 -0.02 -8.56
N ILE A 153 5.80 0.20 -8.76
CA ILE A 153 6.36 1.35 -9.51
C ILE A 153 7.44 0.88 -10.45
N ASP A 154 7.48 1.46 -11.64
CA ASP A 154 8.60 1.42 -12.56
C ASP A 154 9.09 2.83 -12.87
N ILE A 155 10.39 3.03 -13.12
CA ILE A 155 10.94 4.35 -13.32
C ILE A 155 12.07 4.33 -14.36
N THR A 156 12.05 5.34 -15.20
CA THR A 156 13.13 5.68 -16.13
C THR A 156 13.55 7.13 -15.91
N CYS A 157 14.56 7.61 -16.63
CA CYS A 157 14.92 9.02 -16.58
C CYS A 157 13.84 9.94 -17.17
N GLU A 158 12.93 9.39 -17.98
CA GLU A 158 11.90 10.18 -18.70
C GLU A 158 10.55 10.13 -18.00
N GLN A 159 10.21 9.00 -17.37
CA GLN A 159 8.87 8.78 -16.80
C GLN A 159 8.87 7.85 -15.60
N ILE A 160 7.81 7.95 -14.81
CA ILE A 160 7.44 7.00 -13.76
C ILE A 160 6.13 6.32 -14.11
N THR A 161 6.06 5.00 -13.94
CA THR A 161 4.88 4.19 -14.20
C THR A 161 4.39 3.59 -12.90
N PHE A 162 3.10 3.74 -12.61
CA PHE A 162 2.43 3.19 -11.43
C PHE A 162 1.52 2.04 -11.85
N SER A 163 1.62 0.89 -11.18
CA SER A 163 0.70 -0.24 -11.37
C SER A 163 -0.56 -0.02 -10.54
N VAL A 164 -1.71 0.09 -11.22
CA VAL A 164 -3.02 0.39 -10.61
C VAL A 164 -3.98 -0.73 -10.96
N ASP A 165 -4.79 -1.19 -10.00
CA ASP A 165 -5.79 -2.22 -10.24
C ASP A 165 -6.92 -1.72 -11.16
N ALA A 166 -7.57 -2.67 -11.84
CA ALA A 166 -8.65 -2.38 -12.79
C ALA A 166 -9.87 -1.69 -12.16
N ASP A 167 -10.09 -1.88 -10.86
CA ASP A 167 -11.22 -1.29 -10.11
C ASP A 167 -11.00 0.19 -9.75
N ALA A 168 -9.84 0.75 -10.08
CA ALA A 168 -9.52 2.14 -9.78
C ALA A 168 -10.19 3.11 -10.77
N ASP A 169 -10.53 4.28 -10.27
CA ASP A 169 -10.87 5.44 -11.10
C ASP A 169 -9.57 6.01 -11.70
N LEU A 170 -9.20 5.50 -12.87
CA LEU A 170 -7.92 5.80 -13.51
C LEU A 170 -7.74 7.29 -13.78
N GLU A 171 -8.81 8.02 -14.13
CA GLU A 171 -8.75 9.46 -14.37
C GLU A 171 -8.43 10.22 -13.08
N ALA A 172 -9.13 9.91 -11.99
CA ALA A 172 -8.89 10.53 -10.69
C ALA A 172 -7.48 10.21 -10.16
N VAL A 173 -7.03 8.96 -10.31
CA VAL A 173 -5.70 8.53 -9.89
C VAL A 173 -4.61 9.20 -10.73
N GLN A 174 -4.78 9.31 -12.04
CA GLN A 174 -3.82 9.97 -12.93
C GLN A 174 -3.65 11.44 -12.57
N ILE A 175 -4.74 12.19 -12.42
CA ILE A 175 -4.69 13.60 -12.02
C ILE A 175 -4.01 13.76 -10.67
N PHE A 176 -4.37 12.93 -9.70
CA PHE A 176 -3.76 12.95 -8.37
C PHE A 176 -2.24 12.71 -8.42
N LEU A 177 -1.79 11.66 -9.12
CA LEU A 177 -0.37 11.33 -9.23
C LEU A 177 0.42 12.40 -9.99
N GLN A 178 -0.16 13.03 -11.02
CA GLN A 178 0.44 14.18 -11.71
C GLN A 178 0.70 15.33 -10.74
N HIS A 179 -0.27 15.68 -9.88
CA HIS A 179 -0.10 16.71 -8.87
C HIS A 179 0.95 16.31 -7.80
N VAL A 180 1.05 15.04 -7.44
CA VAL A 180 2.11 14.55 -6.55
C VAL A 180 3.48 14.73 -7.18
N VAL A 181 3.65 14.34 -8.44
CA VAL A 181 4.90 14.51 -9.19
C VAL A 181 5.27 15.97 -9.30
N GLN A 182 4.34 16.84 -9.68
CA GLN A 182 4.61 18.29 -9.77
C GLN A 182 4.95 18.91 -8.41
N SER A 183 4.25 18.52 -7.35
CA SER A 183 4.53 19.00 -6.00
C SER A 183 5.93 18.57 -5.52
N ALA A 184 6.36 17.36 -5.85
CA ALA A 184 7.70 16.88 -5.53
C ALA A 184 8.80 17.64 -6.30
N LYS A 185 8.54 18.02 -7.57
CA LYS A 185 9.42 18.85 -8.39
C LYS A 185 9.58 20.25 -7.82
N ALA A 186 8.49 20.85 -7.34
CA ALA A 186 8.49 22.19 -6.76
C ALA A 186 9.07 22.24 -5.34
N ALA A 187 9.11 21.11 -4.63
CA ALA A 187 9.56 21.07 -3.25
C ALA A 187 11.08 21.20 -3.14
N THR A 188 11.56 22.08 -2.26
CA THR A 188 12.99 22.19 -1.94
C THR A 188 13.49 20.93 -1.20
N ARG A 189 12.71 20.44 -0.23
CA ARG A 189 13.04 19.25 0.57
C ARG A 189 11.78 18.60 1.12
N VAL A 190 11.72 17.26 1.03
CA VAL A 190 10.67 16.44 1.66
C VAL A 190 11.32 15.49 2.64
N PHE A 191 10.79 15.44 3.87
CA PHE A 191 11.24 14.48 4.89
C PHE A 191 10.45 13.17 4.77
N PRO A 192 11.13 12.02 4.73
CA PRO A 192 10.49 10.71 4.62
C PRO A 192 9.97 10.25 5.99
N VAL A 193 8.78 10.70 6.38
CA VAL A 193 8.15 10.31 7.66
C VAL A 193 6.99 9.35 7.39
N TYR A 194 7.18 8.07 7.68
CA TYR A 194 6.13 7.05 7.59
C TYR A 194 5.36 6.97 8.91
N HIS A 195 4.15 7.53 8.92
CA HIS A 195 3.31 7.56 10.11
C HIS A 195 1.82 7.35 9.74
N PRO A 196 1.36 6.10 9.66
CA PRO A 196 -0.05 5.78 9.44
C PRO A 196 -0.93 6.32 10.57
N GLN A 197 -2.11 6.81 10.23
CA GLN A 197 -3.08 7.36 11.17
C GLN A 197 -4.46 6.73 10.95
N GLU A 198 -5.27 6.67 12.00
CA GLU A 198 -6.60 6.05 11.95
C GLU A 198 -7.59 6.81 11.06
N ASN A 199 -7.55 8.14 11.08
CA ASN A 199 -8.45 8.97 10.28
C ASN A 199 -7.84 9.26 8.90
N GLU A 200 -7.94 8.28 8.01
CA GLU A 200 -7.37 8.31 6.66
C GLU A 200 -7.98 9.43 5.81
N LYS A 201 -9.31 9.62 5.89
CA LYS A 201 -10.01 10.67 5.12
C LYS A 201 -9.55 12.07 5.49
N TYR A 202 -9.32 12.34 6.76
CA TYR A 202 -8.81 13.65 7.20
C TYR A 202 -7.42 13.93 6.64
N ILE A 203 -6.54 12.94 6.70
CA ILE A 203 -5.16 13.09 6.19
C ILE A 203 -5.16 13.25 4.67
N MET A 204 -5.95 12.42 3.96
CA MET A 204 -6.06 12.51 2.50
C MET A 204 -6.65 13.83 2.06
N HIS A 205 -7.74 14.29 2.67
CA HIS A 205 -8.35 15.58 2.38
C HIS A 205 -7.36 16.74 2.54
N GLY A 206 -6.65 16.78 3.68
CA GLY A 206 -5.63 17.81 3.91
C GLY A 206 -4.45 17.73 2.92
N TRP A 207 -4.12 16.54 2.42
CA TRP A 207 -3.09 16.38 1.41
C TRP A 207 -3.57 16.83 0.03
N LEU A 208 -4.77 16.46 -0.39
CA LEU A 208 -5.38 16.91 -1.65
C LEU A 208 -5.47 18.45 -1.76
N ILE A 209 -5.81 19.13 -0.65
CA ILE A 209 -5.81 20.59 -0.59
C ILE A 209 -4.40 21.15 -0.83
N ARG A 210 -3.38 20.59 -0.19
CA ARG A 210 -1.98 21.02 -0.38
C ARG A 210 -1.44 20.75 -1.78
N LEU A 211 -1.97 19.74 -2.45
CA LEU A 211 -1.67 19.45 -3.87
C LEU A 211 -2.41 20.37 -4.84
N GLY A 212 -3.24 21.31 -4.37
CA GLY A 212 -4.01 22.20 -5.20
C GLY A 212 -5.33 21.63 -5.72
N LEU A 213 -5.75 20.46 -5.23
CA LEU A 213 -6.98 19.76 -5.64
C LEU A 213 -8.18 20.14 -4.75
N SER A 214 -8.32 21.44 -4.38
CA SER A 214 -9.36 21.92 -3.46
C SER A 214 -10.64 22.33 -4.18
N GLY A 215 -10.71 23.03 -5.19
CA GLY A 215 -11.87 23.65 -5.84
C GLY A 215 -13.11 22.76 -6.08
N ALA A 216 -14.16 23.35 -6.62
CA ALA A 216 -15.38 22.66 -7.01
C ALA A 216 -15.11 21.63 -8.11
N ASP A 217 -14.24 21.98 -9.05
CA ASP A 217 -13.88 21.15 -10.21
C ASP A 217 -13.26 19.81 -9.82
N HIS A 218 -12.59 19.74 -8.67
CA HIS A 218 -12.01 18.50 -8.15
C HIS A 218 -12.89 17.77 -7.10
N LYS A 219 -14.17 18.11 -6.99
CA LYS A 219 -15.06 17.50 -5.99
C LYS A 219 -15.25 16.00 -6.21
N GLU A 220 -15.53 15.59 -7.44
CA GLU A 220 -15.74 14.18 -7.77
C GLU A 220 -14.43 13.38 -7.64
N LEU A 221 -13.30 13.93 -8.09
CA LEU A 221 -11.97 13.37 -7.88
C LEU A 221 -11.70 13.10 -6.39
N ARG A 222 -11.93 14.10 -5.52
CA ARG A 222 -11.74 13.91 -4.07
C ARG A 222 -12.67 12.85 -3.50
N LYS A 223 -13.91 12.78 -3.97
CA LYS A 223 -14.90 11.79 -3.54
C LYS A 223 -14.45 10.37 -3.94
N SER A 224 -13.98 10.21 -5.17
CA SER A 224 -13.44 8.94 -5.68
C SER A 224 -12.25 8.47 -4.85
N LEU A 225 -11.21 9.28 -4.71
CA LEU A 225 -9.99 8.94 -3.95
C LEU A 225 -10.24 8.67 -2.45
N MET A 226 -11.31 9.24 -1.88
CA MET A 226 -11.64 9.03 -0.47
C MET A 226 -12.65 7.89 -0.24
N SER A 227 -13.19 7.27 -1.28
CA SER A 227 -14.22 6.23 -1.17
C SER A 227 -13.78 5.05 -0.30
N ASN A 228 -12.56 4.57 -0.50
CA ASN A 228 -11.97 3.38 0.16
C ASN A 228 -11.26 3.70 1.48
N LEU A 229 -11.30 4.95 1.93
CA LEU A 229 -10.61 5.40 3.13
C LEU A 229 -11.54 5.42 4.36
N ARG A 230 -10.96 5.25 5.55
CA ARG A 230 -11.69 5.27 6.83
C ARG A 230 -11.71 6.66 7.45
N GLY A 231 -12.71 6.91 8.30
CA GLY A 231 -12.82 8.14 9.07
C GLY A 231 -13.70 9.20 8.41
N ASN A 232 -13.47 10.46 8.75
CA ASN A 232 -14.20 11.61 8.22
C ASN A 232 -13.25 12.76 7.88
N CYS A 233 -13.68 13.68 7.02
CA CYS A 233 -12.85 14.79 6.54
C CYS A 233 -12.83 16.00 7.51
N ALA A 234 -13.81 16.12 8.42
CA ALA A 234 -14.03 17.33 9.19
C ALA A 234 -13.23 17.36 10.49
N PHE A 235 -12.98 16.21 11.11
CA PHE A 235 -12.33 16.13 12.42
C PHE A 235 -11.10 15.25 12.38
N ARG A 236 -10.05 15.66 13.08
CA ARG A 236 -8.80 14.91 13.16
C ARG A 236 -8.98 13.62 13.97
N THR A 237 -9.69 13.70 15.10
CA THR A 237 -9.90 12.56 16.00
C THR A 237 -11.38 12.23 16.17
N ALA A 238 -11.69 11.02 16.62
CA ALA A 238 -13.05 10.62 16.95
C ALA A 238 -13.59 11.44 18.17
N THR A 239 -12.71 11.81 19.09
CA THR A 239 -13.01 12.63 20.25
C THR A 239 -13.49 14.03 19.84
N ASP A 240 -12.78 14.68 18.88
CA ASP A 240 -13.17 15.99 18.35
C ASP A 240 -14.54 15.93 17.68
N ALA A 241 -14.79 14.85 16.91
CA ALA A 241 -16.07 14.62 16.24
C ALA A 241 -17.21 14.43 17.26
N GLN A 242 -16.95 13.73 18.37
CA GLN A 242 -17.93 13.53 19.42
C GLN A 242 -18.21 14.84 20.17
N ALA A 243 -17.19 15.57 20.60
CA ALA A 243 -17.32 16.85 21.27
C ALA A 243 -18.13 17.87 20.44
N HIS A 244 -17.89 17.89 19.12
CA HIS A 244 -18.67 18.71 18.20
C HIS A 244 -20.15 18.30 18.16
N ARG A 245 -20.45 16.99 18.06
CA ARG A 245 -21.83 16.48 18.07
C ARG A 245 -22.55 16.84 19.35
N ASP A 246 -21.91 16.66 20.49
CA ASP A 246 -22.49 16.94 21.81
C ASP A 246 -22.80 18.44 21.99
N LYS A 247 -21.85 19.31 21.58
CA LYS A 247 -22.05 20.77 21.59
C LYS A 247 -23.28 21.18 20.76
N TYR A 248 -23.40 20.67 19.52
CA TYR A 248 -24.53 21.03 18.67
C TYR A 248 -25.85 20.38 19.09
N ALA A 249 -25.80 19.21 19.73
CA ALA A 249 -27.00 18.62 20.36
C ALA A 249 -27.50 19.45 21.52
N GLN A 250 -26.59 19.98 22.34
CA GLN A 250 -26.91 20.87 23.44
C GLN A 250 -27.52 22.20 22.93
N LEU A 251 -26.88 22.84 21.95
CA LEU A 251 -27.41 24.09 21.37
C LEU A 251 -28.80 23.91 20.76
N ARG A 252 -29.07 22.81 20.11
CA ARG A 252 -30.41 22.52 19.58
C ARG A 252 -31.44 22.29 20.66
N ARG A 253 -31.06 21.69 21.81
CA ARG A 253 -31.96 21.53 22.96
C ARG A 253 -32.28 22.89 23.61
N GLU A 254 -31.28 23.77 23.74
CA GLU A 254 -31.45 25.12 24.27
C GLU A 254 -32.35 25.98 23.37
N GLN A 255 -32.14 25.94 22.05
CA GLN A 255 -32.99 26.65 21.07
C GLN A 255 -34.44 26.17 21.10
N ARG A 256 -34.68 24.86 21.26
CA ARG A 256 -36.05 24.34 21.42
C ARG A 256 -36.72 24.85 22.69
N LYS A 257 -36.01 24.82 23.82
CA LYS A 257 -36.55 25.34 25.09
C LYS A 257 -36.89 26.84 25.03
N ALA A 258 -35.98 27.65 24.43
CA ALA A 258 -36.23 29.08 24.25
C ALA A 258 -37.42 29.35 23.29
N GLY A 259 -37.63 28.51 22.26
CA GLY A 259 -38.79 28.63 21.40
C GLY A 259 -40.12 28.24 22.04
N GLU A 260 -40.09 27.28 22.97
CA GLU A 260 -41.28 26.88 23.76
C GLU A 260 -41.66 27.94 24.81
N GLU A 261 -40.70 28.67 25.41
CA GLU A 261 -40.93 29.76 26.35
C GLU A 261 -41.46 31.05 25.72
N HIS A 262 -41.23 31.29 24.41
CA HIS A 262 -41.70 32.48 23.69
C HIS A 262 -43.01 32.25 22.91
N GLY A 263 -43.50 31.02 22.87
CA GLY A 263 -44.75 30.65 22.20
C GLY A 263 -45.94 30.40 23.12
N ALA A 264 -45.79 30.61 24.43
CA ALA A 264 -46.82 30.54 25.43
C ALA A 264 -47.21 31.95 25.89
#